data_60d131233be89fa6c808b3e57f332b2e
#
_entry.id   60d131233be89fa6c808b3e57f332b2e
#
_cell.length_a   1.000
_cell.length_b   1.000
_cell.length_c   1.000
_cell.angle_alpha   90.00
_cell.angle_beta   90.00
_cell.angle_gamma   90.00
#
_symmetry.space_group_name_H-M   'P 1'
#
loop_
_entity.id
_entity.type
_entity.pdbx_description
1 polymer ?
#
loop_
_entity_poly.entity_id
_entity_poly.type
_entity_poly.pdbx_seq_one_letter_code
_entity_poly.pdbx_strand_id
1 'polypeptide(L)'
;MSLTFLNKFKQSKLAQRGAVALVCLLGVYFLTPVLLNGAAEGLIREDSLVKADAIVALAGDPRCNREKRAAELYHQGWADNVVVSGMSFAWGFHTGEAARRYVTSLGVPGEKISMISETLNTRAEARALNDLMRERGWNSAIIVTSAFHSRRAMYTVERAAPGRTFYSSPVPTGSPEWTPQAWWSRRDDVYVTVREFTSWANTLVGGWQ
;
A
#
# COMPACT_ATOMS: atom_id res chain seq x y z
N MET A 1 30.60 47.53 38.75
CA MET A 1 30.35 46.69 37.54
C MET A 1 29.20 47.29 36.79
N SER A 2 29.42 47.87 35.58
CA SER A 2 28.49 48.80 34.91
C SER A 2 27.25 48.07 34.37
N LEU A 3 26.06 48.66 34.57
CA LEU A 3 24.78 48.24 34.00
C LEU A 3 24.84 47.94 32.49
N THR A 4 25.73 48.61 31.76
CA THR A 4 26.00 48.41 30.35
C THR A 4 26.65 47.04 30.04
N PHE A 5 27.46 46.49 30.93
CA PHE A 5 28.10 45.17 30.75
C PHE A 5 27.08 44.04 30.95
N LEU A 6 26.20 44.17 31.96
CA LEU A 6 25.13 43.21 32.21
C LEU A 6 24.09 43.20 31.08
N ASN A 7 23.76 44.36 30.51
CA ASN A 7 22.87 44.44 29.32
C ASN A 7 23.49 43.81 28.06
N LYS A 8 24.77 44.05 27.79
CA LYS A 8 25.47 43.41 26.65
C LYS A 8 25.54 41.89 26.80
N PHE A 9 25.79 41.39 28.04
CA PHE A 9 25.86 39.96 28.32
C PHE A 9 24.47 39.28 28.20
N LYS A 10 23.41 39.99 28.64
CA LYS A 10 22.03 39.53 28.50
C LYS A 10 21.55 39.53 27.04
N GLN A 11 21.94 40.54 26.25
CA GLN A 11 21.65 40.63 24.82
C GLN A 11 22.40 39.55 24.03
N SER A 12 23.66 39.20 24.37
CA SER A 12 24.42 38.14 23.71
C SER A 12 23.79 36.75 23.93
N LYS A 13 23.32 36.49 25.17
CA LYS A 13 22.59 35.23 25.47
C LYS A 13 21.24 35.14 24.77
N LEU A 14 20.53 36.24 24.60
CA LEU A 14 19.27 36.30 23.90
C LEU A 14 19.50 36.05 22.40
N ALA A 15 20.53 36.67 21.80
CA ALA A 15 20.92 36.45 20.41
C ALA A 15 21.35 35.00 20.16
N GLN A 16 22.12 34.39 21.05
CA GLN A 16 22.50 32.98 20.97
C GLN A 16 21.28 32.06 21.04
N ARG A 17 20.33 32.30 21.96
CA ARG A 17 19.09 31.54 22.06
C ARG A 17 18.24 31.68 20.78
N GLY A 18 18.17 32.89 20.21
CA GLY A 18 17.48 33.15 18.96
C GLY A 18 18.14 32.40 17.77
N ALA A 19 19.47 32.41 17.71
CA ALA A 19 20.20 31.65 16.69
C ALA A 19 19.96 30.13 16.79
N VAL A 20 20.02 29.59 18.01
CA VAL A 20 19.73 28.15 18.24
C VAL A 20 18.29 27.82 17.85
N ALA A 21 17.31 28.65 18.26
CA ALA A 21 15.92 28.43 17.89
C ALA A 21 15.72 28.47 16.36
N LEU A 22 16.38 29.41 15.66
CA LEU A 22 16.33 29.50 14.21
C LEU A 22 16.92 28.23 13.55
N VAL A 23 18.08 27.76 14.01
CA VAL A 23 18.71 26.52 13.50
C VAL A 23 17.79 25.32 13.74
N CYS A 24 17.17 25.21 14.91
CA CYS A 24 16.19 24.16 15.18
C CYS A 24 14.97 24.23 14.25
N LEU A 25 14.42 25.42 14.04
CA LEU A 25 13.29 25.63 13.12
C LEU A 25 13.66 25.27 11.67
N LEU A 26 14.82 25.69 11.21
CA LEU A 26 15.34 25.32 9.90
C LEU A 26 15.56 23.80 9.80
N GLY A 27 16.11 23.18 10.85
CA GLY A 27 16.27 21.74 10.93
C GLY A 27 14.92 21.01 10.82
N VAL A 28 13.92 21.43 11.56
CA VAL A 28 12.55 20.87 11.46
C VAL A 28 11.99 21.08 10.07
N TYR A 29 12.10 22.29 9.51
CA TYR A 29 11.58 22.61 8.18
C TYR A 29 12.16 21.74 7.07
N PHE A 30 13.49 21.50 7.08
CA PHE A 30 14.14 20.69 6.05
C PHE A 30 14.06 19.18 6.29
N LEU A 31 14.07 18.74 7.56
CA LEU A 31 14.02 17.31 7.87
C LEU A 31 12.61 16.71 7.81
N THR A 32 11.60 17.49 8.16
CA THR A 32 10.21 16.98 8.17
C THR A 32 9.77 16.40 6.82
N PRO A 33 9.95 17.07 5.67
CA PRO A 33 9.61 16.50 4.37
C PRO A 33 10.37 15.20 4.06
N VAL A 34 11.65 15.12 4.43
CA VAL A 34 12.48 13.93 4.20
C VAL A 34 11.94 12.75 5.01
N LEU A 35 11.64 12.97 6.30
CA LEU A 35 11.09 11.94 7.18
C LEU A 35 9.69 11.49 6.75
N LEU A 36 8.83 12.41 6.35
CA LEU A 36 7.48 12.10 5.90
C LEU A 36 7.48 11.32 4.57
N ASN A 37 8.32 11.71 3.60
CA ASN A 37 8.49 10.96 2.36
C ASN A 37 9.03 9.56 2.65
N GLY A 38 10.10 9.43 3.44
CA GLY A 38 10.68 8.15 3.80
C GLY A 38 9.68 7.22 4.53
N ALA A 39 8.84 7.78 5.40
CA ALA A 39 7.77 7.02 6.06
C ALA A 39 6.75 6.48 5.04
N ALA A 40 6.34 7.30 4.07
CA ALA A 40 5.42 6.88 3.02
C ALA A 40 6.05 5.88 2.05
N GLU A 41 7.31 6.07 1.65
CA GLU A 41 8.08 5.08 0.86
C GLU A 41 8.21 3.76 1.61
N GLY A 42 8.32 3.80 2.94
CA GLY A 42 8.30 2.62 3.81
C GLY A 42 7.02 1.77 3.72
N LEU A 43 5.93 2.30 3.18
CA LEU A 43 4.69 1.53 2.93
C LEU A 43 4.77 0.68 1.65
N ILE A 44 5.71 0.99 0.76
CA ILE A 44 5.84 0.33 -0.54
C ILE A 44 6.70 -0.94 -0.38
N ARG A 45 6.22 -2.02 -0.98
CA ARG A 45 7.01 -3.20 -1.30
C ARG A 45 6.77 -3.58 -2.76
N GLU A 46 7.84 -3.61 -3.52
CA GLU A 46 7.88 -4.09 -4.89
C GLU A 46 9.03 -5.10 -5.01
N ASP A 47 8.74 -6.24 -5.59
CA ASP A 47 9.69 -7.34 -5.71
C ASP A 47 10.09 -7.55 -7.19
N SER A 48 11.29 -8.09 -7.43
CA SER A 48 11.65 -8.60 -8.75
C SER A 48 10.74 -9.79 -9.08
N LEU A 49 10.03 -9.71 -10.20
CA LEU A 49 9.05 -10.72 -10.56
C LEU A 49 9.72 -12.01 -11.07
N VAL A 50 9.10 -13.12 -10.69
CA VAL A 50 9.36 -14.45 -11.24
C VAL A 50 8.01 -14.99 -11.72
N LYS A 51 8.00 -15.80 -12.78
CA LYS A 51 6.76 -16.42 -13.27
C LYS A 51 6.10 -17.20 -12.13
N ALA A 52 4.81 -16.91 -11.88
CA ALA A 52 4.02 -17.49 -10.80
C ALA A 52 2.80 -18.25 -11.34
N ASP A 53 2.09 -18.95 -10.47
CA ASP A 53 0.89 -19.70 -10.85
C ASP A 53 -0.30 -18.77 -11.12
N ALA A 54 -0.38 -17.64 -10.39
CA ALA A 54 -1.47 -16.68 -10.52
C ALA A 54 -1.02 -15.23 -10.27
N ILE A 55 -1.74 -14.29 -10.86
CA ILE A 55 -1.72 -12.86 -10.55
C ILE A 55 -2.99 -12.53 -9.77
N VAL A 56 -2.88 -11.87 -8.64
CA VAL A 56 -3.99 -11.60 -7.72
C VAL A 56 -4.19 -10.10 -7.57
N ALA A 57 -5.28 -9.57 -8.12
CA ALA A 57 -5.71 -8.19 -7.89
C ALA A 57 -6.53 -8.11 -6.61
N LEU A 58 -5.98 -7.51 -5.55
CA LEU A 58 -6.67 -7.33 -4.28
C LEU A 58 -7.77 -6.26 -4.40
N ALA A 59 -8.87 -6.47 -3.70
CA ALA A 59 -10.01 -5.56 -3.71
C ALA A 59 -9.71 -4.17 -3.09
N GLY A 60 -10.56 -3.19 -3.39
CA GLY A 60 -10.54 -1.88 -2.73
C GLY A 60 -9.93 -0.75 -3.55
N ASP A 61 -9.85 -0.90 -4.87
CA ASP A 61 -9.50 0.18 -5.80
C ASP A 61 -10.71 0.59 -6.64
N PRO A 62 -11.34 1.73 -6.37
CA PRO A 62 -12.52 2.19 -7.11
C PRO A 62 -12.22 2.60 -8.56
N ARG A 63 -10.95 2.77 -8.92
CA ARG A 63 -10.50 3.13 -10.28
C ARG A 63 -10.05 1.94 -11.11
N CYS A 64 -10.10 0.73 -10.53
CA CYS A 64 -9.72 -0.54 -11.18
C CYS A 64 -8.28 -0.58 -11.73
N ASN A 65 -7.33 0.21 -11.17
CA ASN A 65 -5.94 0.16 -11.63
C ASN A 65 -5.25 -1.13 -11.22
N ARG A 66 -5.68 -1.79 -10.15
CA ARG A 66 -5.17 -3.10 -9.74
C ARG A 66 -5.54 -4.17 -10.75
N GLU A 67 -6.79 -4.19 -11.18
CA GLU A 67 -7.31 -5.09 -12.21
C GLU A 67 -6.61 -4.84 -13.55
N LYS A 68 -6.42 -3.57 -13.92
CA LYS A 68 -5.67 -3.18 -15.12
C LYS A 68 -4.22 -3.67 -15.03
N ARG A 69 -3.55 -3.45 -13.90
CA ARG A 69 -2.18 -3.92 -13.68
C ARG A 69 -2.09 -5.44 -13.74
N ALA A 70 -3.07 -6.16 -13.18
CA ALA A 70 -3.12 -7.62 -13.26
C ALA A 70 -3.26 -8.11 -14.70
N ALA A 71 -4.10 -7.48 -15.52
CA ALA A 71 -4.23 -7.80 -16.94
C ALA A 71 -2.93 -7.51 -17.71
N GLU A 72 -2.24 -6.40 -17.44
CA GLU A 72 -0.93 -6.09 -18.01
C GLU A 72 0.10 -7.18 -17.73
N LEU A 73 0.19 -7.63 -16.47
CA LEU A 73 1.10 -8.69 -16.05
C LEU A 73 0.75 -10.05 -16.71
N TYR A 74 -0.54 -10.35 -16.87
CA TYR A 74 -1.00 -11.53 -17.58
C TYR A 74 -0.53 -11.51 -19.05
N HIS A 75 -0.72 -10.41 -19.76
CA HIS A 75 -0.28 -10.27 -21.14
C HIS A 75 1.25 -10.30 -21.32
N GLN A 76 1.99 -9.91 -20.27
CA GLN A 76 3.44 -10.05 -20.22
C GLN A 76 3.90 -11.49 -19.91
N GLY A 77 2.97 -12.41 -19.61
CA GLY A 77 3.29 -13.83 -19.37
C GLY A 77 3.80 -14.16 -17.97
N TRP A 78 3.60 -13.27 -16.99
CA TRP A 78 4.05 -13.49 -15.63
C TRP A 78 3.25 -14.56 -14.87
N ALA A 79 2.02 -14.87 -15.31
CA ALA A 79 1.25 -16.03 -14.87
C ALA A 79 0.18 -16.38 -15.91
N ASP A 80 -0.32 -17.63 -15.84
CA ASP A 80 -1.36 -18.14 -16.74
C ASP A 80 -2.78 -18.00 -16.16
N ASN A 81 -2.92 -17.49 -14.94
CA ASN A 81 -4.19 -17.31 -14.23
C ASN A 81 -4.24 -15.92 -13.57
N VAL A 82 -5.44 -15.35 -13.51
CA VAL A 82 -5.73 -14.10 -12.81
C VAL A 82 -6.78 -14.36 -11.73
N VAL A 83 -6.58 -13.80 -10.56
CA VAL A 83 -7.56 -13.80 -9.47
C VAL A 83 -7.99 -12.36 -9.24
N VAL A 84 -9.29 -12.11 -9.26
CA VAL A 84 -9.86 -10.83 -8.84
C VAL A 84 -10.56 -10.99 -7.52
N SER A 85 -10.38 -10.01 -6.66
CA SER A 85 -11.02 -10.00 -5.35
C SER A 85 -12.18 -9.02 -5.34
N GLY A 86 -13.32 -9.44 -4.80
CA GLY A 86 -14.52 -8.66 -4.66
C GLY A 86 -14.76 -8.20 -3.24
N MET A 87 -15.42 -7.05 -3.10
CA MET A 87 -15.97 -6.55 -1.83
C MET A 87 -17.49 -6.61 -1.88
N SER A 88 -18.09 -6.95 -0.73
CA SER A 88 -19.53 -6.80 -0.53
C SER A 88 -19.83 -5.40 0.00
N PHE A 89 -20.79 -4.74 -0.61
CA PHE A 89 -21.32 -3.46 -0.17
C PHE A 89 -22.75 -3.60 0.36
N ALA A 90 -23.28 -2.52 0.95
CA ALA A 90 -24.69 -2.45 1.33
C ALA A 90 -25.60 -2.82 0.14
N TRP A 91 -26.78 -3.36 0.46
CA TRP A 91 -27.82 -3.78 -0.51
C TRP A 91 -27.42 -4.95 -1.43
N GLY A 92 -26.48 -5.80 -1.00
CA GLY A 92 -26.09 -7.00 -1.77
C GLY A 92 -25.27 -6.71 -3.04
N PHE A 93 -24.67 -5.52 -3.17
CA PHE A 93 -23.76 -5.24 -4.27
C PHE A 93 -22.40 -5.92 -4.02
N HIS A 94 -21.95 -6.68 -5.00
CA HIS A 94 -20.67 -7.36 -5.02
C HIS A 94 -19.81 -6.85 -6.19
N THR A 95 -18.57 -6.45 -5.91
CA THR A 95 -17.69 -5.91 -6.96
C THR A 95 -16.93 -6.98 -7.74
N GLY A 96 -16.85 -8.22 -7.24
CA GLY A 96 -16.06 -9.30 -7.85
C GLY A 96 -16.47 -9.60 -9.29
N GLU A 97 -17.77 -9.70 -9.57
CA GLU A 97 -18.25 -9.96 -10.93
C GLU A 97 -18.01 -8.77 -11.88
N ALA A 98 -18.07 -7.52 -11.36
CA ALA A 98 -17.71 -6.34 -12.13
C ALA A 98 -16.21 -6.33 -12.45
N ALA A 99 -15.35 -6.65 -11.48
CA ALA A 99 -13.92 -6.79 -11.65
C ALA A 99 -13.59 -7.89 -12.68
N ARG A 100 -14.25 -9.05 -12.61
CA ARG A 100 -14.08 -10.15 -13.58
C ARG A 100 -14.43 -9.68 -14.99
N ARG A 101 -15.58 -9.05 -15.18
CA ARG A 101 -15.99 -8.51 -16.49
C ARG A 101 -15.02 -7.46 -17.00
N TYR A 102 -14.52 -6.60 -16.13
CA TYR A 102 -13.54 -5.59 -16.51
C TYR A 102 -12.22 -6.23 -16.98
N VAL A 103 -11.67 -7.18 -16.23
CA VAL A 103 -10.44 -7.89 -16.62
C VAL A 103 -10.65 -8.69 -17.92
N THR A 104 -11.84 -9.27 -18.13
CA THR A 104 -12.18 -9.92 -19.40
C THR A 104 -12.20 -8.91 -20.55
N SER A 105 -12.74 -7.70 -20.35
CA SER A 105 -12.72 -6.64 -21.37
C SER A 105 -11.32 -6.13 -21.70
N LEU A 106 -10.35 -6.37 -20.82
CA LEU A 106 -8.92 -6.10 -21.05
C LEU A 106 -8.20 -7.27 -21.78
N GLY A 107 -8.93 -8.29 -22.23
CA GLY A 107 -8.41 -9.38 -23.04
C GLY A 107 -7.95 -10.62 -22.27
N VAL A 108 -8.18 -10.72 -20.98
CA VAL A 108 -7.93 -11.95 -20.22
C VAL A 108 -9.10 -12.91 -20.41
N PRO A 109 -8.88 -14.15 -20.90
CA PRO A 109 -9.95 -15.12 -21.10
C PRO A 109 -10.69 -15.44 -19.78
N GLY A 110 -12.02 -15.50 -19.83
CA GLY A 110 -12.86 -15.67 -18.64
C GLY A 110 -12.58 -16.96 -17.85
N GLU A 111 -12.17 -18.04 -18.53
CA GLU A 111 -11.75 -19.31 -17.92
C GLU A 111 -10.41 -19.24 -17.19
N LYS A 112 -9.63 -18.20 -17.43
CA LYS A 112 -8.38 -17.89 -16.71
C LYS A 112 -8.59 -17.02 -15.48
N ILE A 113 -9.82 -16.54 -15.25
CA ILE A 113 -10.13 -15.63 -14.15
C ILE A 113 -10.89 -16.39 -13.05
N SER A 114 -10.27 -16.47 -11.89
CA SER A 114 -10.92 -16.91 -10.65
C SER A 114 -11.33 -15.71 -9.80
N MET A 115 -12.33 -15.88 -8.93
CA MET A 115 -12.79 -14.81 -8.05
C MET A 115 -12.66 -15.21 -6.58
N ILE A 116 -12.25 -14.27 -5.77
CA ILE A 116 -12.41 -14.28 -4.32
C ILE A 116 -13.54 -13.30 -3.99
N SER A 117 -14.64 -13.81 -3.45
CA SER A 117 -15.84 -13.03 -3.15
C SER A 117 -15.99 -12.84 -1.63
N GLU A 118 -16.71 -11.79 -1.24
CA GLU A 118 -17.22 -11.59 0.12
C GLU A 118 -16.17 -11.39 1.21
N THR A 119 -15.07 -10.71 0.89
CA THR A 119 -14.07 -10.40 1.90
C THR A 119 -14.37 -9.05 2.57
N LEU A 120 -14.44 -9.06 3.91
CA LEU A 120 -14.68 -7.86 4.71
C LEU A 120 -13.39 -7.07 5.02
N ASN A 121 -12.24 -7.71 4.88
CA ASN A 121 -10.94 -7.14 5.20
C ASN A 121 -9.79 -7.94 4.57
N THR A 122 -8.59 -7.36 4.57
CA THR A 122 -7.40 -7.95 3.96
C THR A 122 -7.03 -9.33 4.55
N ARG A 123 -7.34 -9.61 5.82
CA ARG A 123 -7.06 -10.93 6.42
C ARG A 123 -7.99 -12.00 5.89
N ALA A 124 -9.28 -11.69 5.78
CA ALA A 124 -10.26 -12.60 5.18
C ALA A 124 -9.92 -12.88 3.72
N GLU A 125 -9.54 -11.85 2.98
CA GLU A 125 -9.08 -11.94 1.59
C GLU A 125 -7.85 -12.84 1.46
N ALA A 126 -6.85 -12.67 2.31
CA ALA A 126 -5.64 -13.50 2.32
C ALA A 126 -5.93 -14.99 2.67
N ARG A 127 -6.87 -15.26 3.58
CA ARG A 127 -7.31 -16.63 3.90
C ARG A 127 -8.04 -17.26 2.70
N ALA A 128 -8.97 -16.53 2.09
CA ALA A 128 -9.70 -17.00 0.92
C ALA A 128 -8.75 -17.24 -0.27
N LEU A 129 -7.73 -16.40 -0.44
CA LEU A 129 -6.66 -16.64 -1.42
C LEU A 129 -5.91 -17.94 -1.12
N ASN A 130 -5.51 -18.18 0.12
CA ASN A 130 -4.84 -19.43 0.51
C ASN A 130 -5.70 -20.66 0.23
N ASP A 131 -7.00 -20.59 0.50
CA ASP A 131 -7.95 -21.67 0.22
C ASP A 131 -8.08 -21.94 -1.28
N LEU A 132 -8.21 -20.89 -2.09
CA LEU A 132 -8.21 -21.00 -3.55
C LEU A 132 -6.90 -21.59 -4.09
N MET A 133 -5.74 -21.12 -3.59
CA MET A 133 -4.44 -21.67 -3.99
C MET A 133 -4.28 -23.14 -3.63
N ARG A 134 -4.82 -23.56 -2.48
CA ARG A 134 -4.83 -24.98 -2.08
C ARG A 134 -5.72 -25.82 -3.02
N GLU A 135 -6.92 -25.33 -3.34
CA GLU A 135 -7.84 -25.98 -4.28
C GLU A 135 -7.22 -26.16 -5.67
N ARG A 136 -6.51 -25.15 -6.15
CA ARG A 136 -5.89 -25.13 -7.48
C ARG A 136 -4.51 -25.79 -7.54
N GLY A 137 -3.93 -26.17 -6.43
CA GLY A 137 -2.56 -26.69 -6.36
C GLY A 137 -1.49 -25.64 -6.64
N TRP A 138 -1.79 -24.34 -6.47
CA TRP A 138 -0.86 -23.25 -6.69
C TRP A 138 0.08 -23.04 -5.50
N ASN A 139 1.33 -22.77 -5.78
CA ASN A 139 2.38 -22.53 -4.76
C ASN A 139 2.94 -21.11 -4.78
N SER A 140 2.65 -20.35 -5.83
CA SER A 140 3.17 -19.00 -6.00
C SER A 140 2.10 -18.04 -6.54
N ALA A 141 2.17 -16.76 -6.14
CA ALA A 141 1.29 -15.73 -6.70
C ALA A 141 1.97 -14.35 -6.71
N ILE A 142 1.62 -13.54 -7.73
CA ILE A 142 1.98 -12.13 -7.81
C ILE A 142 0.81 -11.31 -7.25
N ILE A 143 1.07 -10.57 -6.19
CA ILE A 143 0.07 -9.74 -5.51
C ILE A 143 0.08 -8.33 -6.09
N VAL A 144 -1.05 -7.92 -6.64
CA VAL A 144 -1.28 -6.59 -7.21
C VAL A 144 -2.19 -5.80 -6.30
N THR A 145 -1.70 -4.67 -5.83
CA THR A 145 -2.45 -3.74 -4.97
C THR A 145 -1.93 -2.31 -5.15
N SER A 146 -2.55 -1.32 -4.50
CA SER A 146 -2.03 0.05 -4.51
C SER A 146 -0.68 0.13 -3.79
N ALA A 147 0.23 1.00 -4.26
CA ALA A 147 1.60 1.08 -3.74
C ALA A 147 1.64 1.30 -2.23
N PHE A 148 0.83 2.24 -1.69
CA PHE A 148 0.77 2.51 -0.25
C PHE A 148 0.34 1.29 0.60
N HIS A 149 -0.38 0.34 0.01
CA HIS A 149 -0.90 -0.85 0.68
C HIS A 149 0.01 -2.07 0.53
N SER A 150 0.96 -2.05 -0.39
CA SER A 150 1.69 -3.25 -0.85
C SER A 150 2.44 -3.96 0.27
N ARG A 151 3.15 -3.24 1.13
CA ARG A 151 3.91 -3.86 2.23
C ARG A 151 3.00 -4.58 3.23
N ARG A 152 1.84 -3.98 3.61
CA ARG A 152 0.90 -4.62 4.54
C ARG A 152 0.14 -5.78 3.90
N ALA A 153 -0.22 -5.66 2.64
CA ALA A 153 -0.83 -6.76 1.89
C ALA A 153 0.10 -7.98 1.88
N MET A 154 1.37 -7.79 1.51
CA MET A 154 2.38 -8.87 1.51
C MET A 154 2.55 -9.49 2.89
N TYR A 155 2.74 -8.68 3.93
CA TYR A 155 2.81 -9.17 5.31
C TYR A 155 1.60 -10.05 5.68
N THR A 156 0.42 -9.66 5.20
CA THR A 156 -0.83 -10.36 5.52
C THR A 156 -0.96 -11.69 4.75
N VAL A 157 -0.67 -11.71 3.45
CA VAL A 157 -0.79 -12.94 2.65
C VAL A 157 0.28 -13.97 3.01
N GLU A 158 1.51 -13.54 3.29
CA GLU A 158 2.61 -14.43 3.73
C GLU A 158 2.27 -15.12 5.06
N ARG A 159 1.61 -14.42 5.98
CA ARG A 159 1.18 -15.01 7.26
C ARG A 159 -0.06 -15.90 7.13
N ALA A 160 -0.95 -15.60 6.19
CA ALA A 160 -2.15 -16.42 5.96
C ALA A 160 -1.84 -17.72 5.20
N ALA A 161 -0.75 -17.76 4.44
CA ALA A 161 -0.40 -18.90 3.58
C ALA A 161 1.08 -19.31 3.75
N PRO A 162 1.48 -19.79 4.93
CA PRO A 162 2.87 -20.22 5.17
C PRO A 162 3.26 -21.35 4.21
N GLY A 163 4.49 -21.28 3.70
CA GLY A 163 5.03 -22.24 2.73
C GLY A 163 4.71 -21.95 1.26
N ARG A 164 3.98 -20.88 0.96
CA ARG A 164 3.78 -20.37 -0.40
C ARG A 164 4.70 -19.20 -0.70
N THR A 165 4.93 -18.95 -1.99
CA THR A 165 5.79 -17.85 -2.44
C THR A 165 4.95 -16.72 -3.02
N PHE A 166 5.18 -15.50 -2.55
CA PHE A 166 4.47 -14.32 -3.03
C PHE A 166 5.45 -13.27 -3.54
N TYR A 167 5.07 -12.59 -4.62
CA TYR A 167 5.80 -11.46 -5.19
C TYR A 167 4.89 -10.24 -5.23
N SER A 168 5.39 -9.08 -4.86
CA SER A 168 4.64 -7.84 -4.88
C SER A 168 4.87 -7.10 -6.19
N SER A 169 3.79 -6.79 -6.92
CA SER A 169 3.81 -5.89 -8.08
C SER A 169 2.72 -4.84 -7.92
N PRO A 170 2.97 -3.79 -7.14
CA PRO A 170 1.97 -2.76 -6.91
C PRO A 170 1.66 -1.96 -8.16
N VAL A 171 0.51 -1.28 -8.16
CA VAL A 171 0.23 -0.21 -9.13
C VAL A 171 1.34 0.84 -9.00
N PRO A 172 1.97 1.26 -10.12
CA PRO A 172 3.07 2.22 -10.07
C PRO A 172 2.69 3.52 -9.36
N THR A 173 3.64 4.08 -8.59
CA THR A 173 3.50 5.41 -7.99
C THR A 173 3.52 6.49 -9.07
N GLY A 174 2.93 7.66 -8.78
CA GLY A 174 2.80 8.73 -9.78
C GLY A 174 1.58 8.59 -10.68
N SER A 175 0.79 7.53 -10.52
CA SER A 175 -0.57 7.48 -11.03
C SER A 175 -1.44 8.50 -10.29
N PRO A 176 -2.61 8.93 -10.83
CA PRO A 176 -3.44 9.92 -10.16
C PRO A 176 -3.93 9.51 -8.76
N GLU A 177 -3.64 8.30 -8.31
CA GLU A 177 -4.13 7.75 -7.05
C GLU A 177 -3.31 8.12 -5.82
N TRP A 178 -2.00 8.02 -5.89
CA TRP A 178 -1.14 8.24 -4.72
C TRP A 178 0.34 8.40 -5.11
N THR A 179 1.03 9.28 -4.38
CA THR A 179 2.49 9.41 -4.45
C THR A 179 3.08 9.55 -3.06
N PRO A 180 4.22 8.93 -2.75
CA PRO A 180 4.89 9.09 -1.47
C PRO A 180 5.53 10.47 -1.31
N GLN A 181 5.83 11.17 -2.42
CA GLN A 181 6.42 12.50 -2.39
C GLN A 181 5.37 13.56 -2.07
N ALA A 182 5.62 14.35 -1.03
CA ALA A 182 4.73 15.42 -0.57
C ALA A 182 3.25 14.98 -0.38
N TRP A 183 3.03 13.74 0.03
CA TRP A 183 1.70 13.14 0.25
C TRP A 183 0.83 14.00 1.19
N TRP A 184 1.45 14.73 2.12
CA TRP A 184 0.75 15.64 3.05
C TRP A 184 0.16 16.88 2.37
N SER A 185 0.50 17.18 1.13
CA SER A 185 0.00 18.34 0.40
C SER A 185 -1.31 18.08 -0.36
N ARG A 186 -1.71 16.80 -0.52
CA ARG A 186 -2.92 16.40 -1.23
C ARG A 186 -3.87 15.67 -0.29
N ARG A 187 -5.11 16.14 -0.20
CA ARG A 187 -6.13 15.62 0.72
C ARG A 187 -6.30 14.10 0.62
N ASP A 188 -6.41 13.59 -0.60
CA ASP A 188 -6.65 12.16 -0.82
C ASP A 188 -5.46 11.31 -0.41
N ASP A 189 -4.24 11.80 -0.67
CA ASP A 189 -3.01 11.11 -0.24
C ASP A 189 -2.86 11.11 1.29
N VAL A 190 -3.18 12.22 1.95
CA VAL A 190 -3.22 12.29 3.42
C VAL A 190 -4.17 11.23 3.96
N TYR A 191 -5.39 11.17 3.42
CA TYR A 191 -6.39 10.22 3.88
C TYR A 191 -5.92 8.77 3.76
N VAL A 192 -5.42 8.36 2.59
CA VAL A 192 -4.98 6.97 2.37
C VAL A 192 -3.73 6.63 3.15
N THR A 193 -2.76 7.56 3.28
CA THR A 193 -1.51 7.35 4.01
C THR A 193 -1.75 7.20 5.51
N VAL A 194 -2.53 8.11 6.12
CA VAL A 194 -2.86 8.03 7.55
C VAL A 194 -3.68 6.77 7.85
N ARG A 195 -4.66 6.45 6.99
CA ARG A 195 -5.44 5.22 7.10
C ARG A 195 -4.54 3.98 7.02
N GLU A 196 -3.53 3.97 6.16
CA GLU A 196 -2.63 2.83 6.04
C GLU A 196 -1.73 2.68 7.27
N PHE A 197 -1.19 3.76 7.84
CA PHE A 197 -0.43 3.71 9.09
C PHE A 197 -1.29 3.20 10.26
N THR A 198 -2.54 3.65 10.37
CA THR A 198 -3.46 3.16 11.41
C THR A 198 -3.82 1.68 11.19
N SER A 199 -3.98 1.26 9.95
CA SER A 199 -4.21 -0.14 9.59
C SER A 199 -3.00 -1.02 9.90
N TRP A 200 -1.77 -0.52 9.73
CA TRP A 200 -0.55 -1.18 10.16
C TRP A 200 -0.53 -1.38 11.68
N ALA A 201 -0.78 -0.30 12.45
CA ALA A 201 -0.85 -0.40 13.91
C ALA A 201 -1.86 -1.46 14.36
N ASN A 202 -3.07 -1.46 13.77
CA ASN A 202 -4.08 -2.47 14.05
C ASN A 202 -3.64 -3.90 13.64
N THR A 203 -2.91 -4.03 12.52
CA THR A 203 -2.39 -5.32 12.06
C THR A 203 -1.37 -5.91 13.04
N LEU A 204 -0.52 -5.06 13.62
CA LEU A 204 0.53 -5.48 14.56
C LEU A 204 -0.03 -5.79 15.95
N VAL A 205 -0.99 -5.00 16.45
CA VAL A 205 -1.54 -5.12 17.81
C VAL A 205 -2.71 -6.10 17.86
N GLY A 206 -3.52 -6.17 16.83
CA GLY A 206 -4.81 -6.88 16.81
C GLY A 206 -4.74 -8.41 16.72
N GLY A 207 -3.56 -9.03 16.81
CA GLY A 207 -3.42 -10.48 16.68
C GLY A 207 -3.95 -11.05 15.35
N TRP A 208 -3.69 -12.36 15.12
CA TRP A 208 -4.18 -13.11 13.94
C TRP A 208 -5.48 -13.89 14.23
N GLN A 209 -6.32 -13.38 15.13
CA GLN A 209 -7.63 -13.99 15.42
C GLN A 209 -8.59 -13.84 14.25
#